data_786eb3b56f68fa12bcb6a35673046ea4
#
_entry.id   786eb3b56f68fa12bcb6a35673046ea4
#
_cell.length_a   1.000
_cell.length_b   1.000
_cell.length_c   1.000
_cell.angle_alpha   90.00
_cell.angle_beta   90.00
_cell.angle_gamma   90.00
#
_symmetry.space_group_name_H-M   'P 1'
#
loop_
_entity.id
_entity.type
_entity.pdbx_description
1 polymer ?
#
loop_
_entity_poly.entity_id
_entity_poly.type
_entity_poly.pdbx_seq_one_letter_code
_entity_poly.pdbx_strand_id
1 'polypeptide(L)'
;ATKALQDHFARAMRVELADKGVAVSSVHPIGTKTEFFDTAKRLSGGKRISIQTPERFKQPAETVANAVVRCLRKPRGEVWTSFSMRAMLALGTLAPSFADWMLLRRHRQVTARGLEEGRA
;
A
#
# COMPACT_ATOMS: atom_id res chain seq x y z
N ALA A 1 -2.34 -1.27 -10.50
CA ALA A 1 -1.31 -1.49 -11.55
C ALA A 1 -0.12 -0.52 -11.41
N THR A 2 -0.32 0.80 -11.36
CA THR A 2 0.75 1.83 -11.36
C THR A 2 1.76 1.69 -10.22
N LYS A 3 1.32 1.34 -9.00
CA LYS A 3 2.22 1.17 -7.85
C LYS A 3 3.15 -0.04 -7.98
N ALA A 4 2.65 -1.15 -8.55
CA ALA A 4 3.48 -2.31 -8.84
C ALA A 4 4.56 -1.99 -9.90
N LEU A 5 4.19 -1.21 -10.93
CA LEU A 5 5.15 -0.75 -11.93
C LEU A 5 6.27 0.10 -11.31
N GLN A 6 5.93 1.03 -10.41
CA GLN A 6 6.91 1.85 -9.70
C GLN A 6 7.91 1.00 -8.90
N ASP A 7 7.43 -0.07 -8.27
CA ASP A 7 8.27 -0.96 -7.47
C ASP A 7 9.24 -1.77 -8.34
N HIS A 8 8.76 -2.33 -9.44
CA HIS A 8 9.61 -3.02 -10.41
C HIS A 8 10.64 -2.09 -11.05
N PHE A 9 10.25 -0.85 -11.37
CA PHE A 9 11.17 0.16 -11.88
C PHE A 9 12.27 0.50 -10.88
N ALA A 10 11.90 0.75 -9.61
CA ALA A 10 12.86 1.01 -8.54
C ALA A 10 13.81 -0.19 -8.33
N ARG A 11 13.34 -1.42 -8.51
CA ARG A 11 14.16 -2.64 -8.44
C ARG A 11 15.17 -2.70 -9.60
N ALA A 12 14.76 -2.39 -10.82
CA ALA A 12 15.65 -2.32 -11.97
C ALA A 12 16.73 -1.25 -11.77
N MET A 13 16.34 -0.03 -11.40
CA MET A 13 17.29 1.06 -11.10
C MET A 13 18.27 0.71 -9.98
N ARG A 14 17.84 -0.06 -8.98
CA ARG A 14 18.72 -0.50 -7.88
C ARG A 14 19.87 -1.36 -8.40
N VAL A 15 19.59 -2.25 -9.36
CA VAL A 15 20.61 -3.09 -9.98
C VAL A 15 21.52 -2.26 -10.87
N GLU A 16 20.94 -1.42 -11.73
CA GLU A 16 21.71 -0.62 -12.72
C GLU A 16 22.63 0.43 -12.06
N LEU A 17 22.24 0.94 -10.90
CA LEU A 17 22.99 2.00 -10.21
C LEU A 17 23.87 1.50 -9.06
N ALA A 18 23.84 0.19 -8.77
CA ALA A 18 24.63 -0.40 -7.70
C ALA A 18 26.13 -0.10 -7.84
N ASP A 19 26.67 -0.30 -9.03
CA ASP A 19 28.09 -0.08 -9.33
C ASP A 19 28.50 1.41 -9.29
N LYS A 20 27.52 2.31 -9.34
CA LYS A 20 27.73 3.75 -9.23
C LYS A 20 27.65 4.27 -7.79
N GLY A 21 27.49 3.39 -6.82
CA GLY A 21 27.37 3.73 -5.39
C GLY A 21 26.04 4.44 -5.04
N VAL A 22 25.03 4.36 -5.92
CA VAL A 22 23.72 4.96 -5.69
C VAL A 22 22.76 3.94 -5.08
N ALA A 23 22.27 4.22 -3.88
CA ALA A 23 21.27 3.38 -3.22
C ALA A 23 19.86 3.79 -3.62
N VAL A 24 19.11 2.88 -4.23
CA VAL A 24 17.70 3.07 -4.58
C VAL A 24 16.82 2.28 -3.59
N SER A 25 15.90 2.97 -2.94
CA SER A 25 15.04 2.40 -1.89
C SER A 25 13.57 2.63 -2.20
N SER A 26 12.75 1.59 -2.09
CA SER A 26 11.28 1.68 -2.15
C SER A 26 10.71 1.70 -0.75
N VAL A 27 9.85 2.67 -0.44
CA VAL A 27 9.15 2.75 0.85
C VAL A 27 7.70 2.32 0.66
N HIS A 28 7.27 1.33 1.44
CA HIS A 28 5.92 0.76 1.40
C HIS A 28 5.15 1.12 2.68
N PRO A 29 4.56 2.34 2.76
CA PRO A 29 3.72 2.70 3.90
C PRO A 29 2.40 1.95 3.80
N ILE A 30 1.88 1.50 4.95
CA ILE A 30 0.47 1.11 5.06
C ILE A 30 -0.38 2.38 5.14
N GLY A 31 -1.72 2.20 5.19
CA GLY A 31 -2.62 3.32 5.39
C GLY A 31 -2.11 4.27 6.47
N THR A 32 -1.78 5.49 6.08
CA THR A 32 -1.21 6.51 6.96
C THR A 32 -2.30 7.52 7.31
N LYS A 33 -2.37 7.94 8.55
CA LYS A 33 -3.28 9.01 8.99
C LYS A 33 -2.78 10.33 8.40
N THR A 34 -3.46 10.80 7.37
CA THR A 34 -3.19 12.08 6.70
C THR A 34 -4.52 12.71 6.30
N GLU A 35 -4.53 13.99 6.06
CA GLU A 35 -5.70 14.73 5.59
C GLU A 35 -6.13 14.37 4.15
N PHE A 36 -5.34 13.53 3.48
CA PHE A 36 -5.60 13.15 2.09
C PHE A 36 -7.00 12.59 1.87
N PHE A 37 -7.44 11.65 2.71
CA PHE A 37 -8.76 11.03 2.55
C PHE A 37 -9.90 12.00 2.87
N ASP A 38 -9.72 12.90 3.82
CA ASP A 38 -10.72 13.91 4.16
C ASP A 38 -10.84 14.94 3.05
N THR A 39 -9.72 15.37 2.51
CA THR A 39 -9.66 16.29 1.36
C THR A 39 -10.25 15.64 0.11
N ALA A 40 -9.88 14.40 -0.19
CA ALA A 40 -10.38 13.66 -1.33
C ALA A 40 -11.90 13.42 -1.23
N LYS A 41 -12.42 13.10 -0.04
CA LYS A 41 -13.87 12.97 0.21
C LYS A 41 -14.60 14.28 -0.01
N ARG A 42 -14.04 15.40 0.45
CA ARG A 42 -14.60 16.74 0.26
C ARG A 42 -14.66 17.11 -1.22
N LEU A 43 -13.58 16.87 -1.97
CA LEU A 43 -13.49 17.20 -3.39
C LEU A 43 -14.33 16.28 -4.29
N SER A 44 -14.59 15.04 -3.88
CA SER A 44 -15.40 14.07 -4.62
C SER A 44 -16.92 14.23 -4.39
N GLY A 45 -17.37 15.29 -3.71
CA GLY A 45 -18.79 15.50 -3.41
C GLY A 45 -19.38 14.45 -2.47
N GLY A 46 -18.55 13.90 -1.58
CA GLY A 46 -18.99 12.90 -0.58
C GLY A 46 -19.06 11.46 -1.11
N LYS A 47 -18.73 11.21 -2.38
CA LYS A 47 -18.68 9.84 -2.92
C LYS A 47 -17.66 9.01 -2.15
N ARG A 48 -18.06 7.81 -1.73
CA ARG A 48 -17.18 6.86 -1.03
C ARG A 48 -15.98 6.53 -1.92
N ILE A 49 -14.77 6.88 -1.46
CA ILE A 49 -13.53 6.41 -2.06
C ILE A 49 -13.39 4.93 -1.68
N SER A 50 -13.42 4.09 -2.66
CA SER A 50 -13.77 2.67 -2.63
C SER A 50 -12.94 1.74 -1.73
N ILE A 51 -11.77 2.10 -1.24
CA ILE A 51 -10.98 1.23 -0.36
C ILE A 51 -10.25 2.07 0.68
N GLN A 52 -10.85 2.20 1.86
CA GLN A 52 -10.15 2.77 3.00
C GLN A 52 -9.55 1.65 3.86
N THR A 53 -8.28 1.82 4.21
CA THR A 53 -7.65 0.98 5.23
C THR A 53 -8.40 1.18 6.55
N PRO A 54 -8.85 0.10 7.22
CA PRO A 54 -9.50 0.21 8.53
C PRO A 54 -8.63 1.01 9.51
N GLU A 55 -9.25 1.84 10.35
CA GLU A 55 -8.56 2.74 11.30
C GLU A 55 -7.50 2.02 12.16
N ARG A 56 -7.80 0.77 12.56
CA ARG A 56 -6.89 -0.07 13.36
C ARG A 56 -5.57 -0.42 12.66
N PHE A 57 -5.51 -0.28 11.34
CA PHE A 57 -4.31 -0.53 10.54
C PHE A 57 -3.65 0.74 10.04
N LYS A 58 -4.23 1.90 10.33
CA LYS A 58 -3.61 3.18 10.00
C LYS A 58 -2.50 3.49 10.98
N GLN A 59 -1.38 3.93 10.46
CA GLN A 59 -0.22 4.34 11.25
C GLN A 59 -0.04 5.86 11.24
N PRO A 60 0.60 6.44 12.27
CA PRO A 60 0.98 7.85 12.28
C PRO A 60 1.97 8.16 11.15
N ALA A 61 1.93 9.38 10.62
CA ALA A 61 2.87 9.84 9.59
C ALA A 61 4.33 9.80 10.07
N GLU A 62 4.56 10.04 11.36
CA GLU A 62 5.88 9.99 12.02
C GLU A 62 6.52 8.60 11.91
N THR A 63 5.72 7.53 11.93
CA THR A 63 6.24 6.16 11.78
C THR A 63 6.87 5.98 10.40
N VAL A 64 6.25 6.52 9.36
CA VAL A 64 6.78 6.48 7.99
C VAL A 64 8.02 7.37 7.88
N ALA A 65 7.96 8.59 8.41
CA ALA A 65 9.09 9.53 8.41
C ALA A 65 10.31 8.92 9.09
N ASN A 66 10.14 8.33 10.27
CA ASN A 66 11.21 7.65 11.00
C ASN A 66 11.78 6.43 10.24
N ALA A 67 10.96 5.73 9.49
CA ALA A 67 11.42 4.63 8.65
C ALA A 67 12.28 5.15 7.47
N VAL A 68 11.91 6.26 6.86
CA VAL A 68 12.69 6.94 5.82
C VAL A 68 14.03 7.43 6.37
N VAL A 69 14.05 8.13 7.51
CA VAL A 69 15.27 8.61 8.16
C VAL A 69 16.22 7.45 8.49
N ARG A 70 15.70 6.34 9.00
CA ARG A 70 16.51 5.13 9.24
C ARG A 70 17.08 4.55 7.96
N CYS A 71 16.30 4.57 6.87
CA CYS A 71 16.75 4.10 5.56
C CYS A 71 17.87 4.99 4.98
N LEU A 72 17.80 6.30 5.18
CA LEU A 72 18.87 7.23 4.77
C LEU A 72 20.19 6.94 5.50
N ARG A 73 20.12 6.61 6.80
CA ARG A 73 21.31 6.25 7.58
C ARG A 73 21.88 4.87 7.24
N LYS A 74 21.00 3.91 6.91
CA LYS A 74 21.37 2.56 6.52
C LYS A 74 20.50 2.12 5.33
N PRO A 75 20.95 2.37 4.09
CA PRO A 75 20.18 2.08 2.89
C PRO A 75 19.75 0.63 2.80
N ARG A 76 18.47 0.43 2.45
CA ARG A 76 17.85 -0.88 2.21
C ARG A 76 17.03 -0.80 0.94
N GLY A 77 17.02 -1.87 0.16
CA GLY A 77 16.25 -1.91 -1.08
C GLY A 77 14.75 -1.69 -0.89
N GLU A 78 14.19 -2.24 0.19
CA GLU A 78 12.77 -2.10 0.52
C GLU A 78 12.61 -1.75 2.00
N VAL A 79 11.75 -0.78 2.26
CA VAL A 79 11.40 -0.31 3.60
C VAL A 79 9.92 -0.55 3.84
N TRP A 80 9.62 -1.52 4.66
CA TRP A 80 8.26 -1.88 5.06
C TRP A 80 7.97 -1.32 6.45
N THR A 81 6.88 -0.59 6.59
CA THR A 81 6.45 -0.05 7.89
C THR A 81 5.64 -1.07 8.70
N SER A 82 5.24 -2.19 8.08
CA SER A 82 4.57 -3.31 8.76
C SER A 82 5.06 -4.64 8.23
N PHE A 83 5.52 -5.49 9.14
CA PHE A 83 5.95 -6.85 8.83
C PHE A 83 4.78 -7.74 8.39
N SER A 84 3.62 -7.60 9.02
CA SER A 84 2.43 -8.39 8.70
C SER A 84 1.95 -8.12 7.26
N MET A 85 1.97 -6.87 6.81
CA MET A 85 1.60 -6.52 5.44
C MET A 85 2.61 -7.08 4.43
N ARG A 86 3.91 -6.99 4.74
CA ARG A 86 4.95 -7.61 3.92
C ARG A 86 4.75 -9.12 3.78
N ALA A 87 4.50 -9.80 4.90
CA ALA A 87 4.25 -11.25 4.91
C ALA A 87 2.99 -11.62 4.10
N MET A 88 1.91 -10.85 4.26
CA MET A 88 0.67 -11.06 3.51
C MET A 88 0.87 -10.90 2.01
N LEU A 89 1.60 -9.89 1.57
CA LEU A 89 1.91 -9.69 0.15
C LEU A 89 2.84 -10.77 -0.40
N ALA A 90 3.84 -11.20 0.37
CA ALA A 90 4.72 -12.30 0.00
C ALA A 90 3.94 -13.61 -0.16
N LEU A 91 3.03 -13.93 0.76
CA LEU A 91 2.15 -15.09 0.66
C LEU A 91 1.22 -15.01 -0.55
N GLY A 92 0.66 -13.82 -0.83
CA GLY A 92 -0.16 -13.59 -2.02
C GLY A 92 0.61 -13.79 -3.34
N THR A 93 1.90 -13.47 -3.36
CA THR A 93 2.77 -13.70 -4.51
C THR A 93 3.14 -15.17 -4.68
N LEU A 94 3.31 -15.91 -3.57
CA LEU A 94 3.61 -17.34 -3.60
C LEU A 94 2.40 -18.21 -3.95
N ALA A 95 1.18 -17.75 -3.60
CA ALA A 95 -0.07 -18.46 -3.85
C ALA A 95 -1.10 -17.54 -4.54
N PRO A 96 -0.87 -17.15 -5.80
CA PRO A 96 -1.69 -16.14 -6.49
C PRO A 96 -3.15 -16.58 -6.62
N SER A 97 -3.43 -17.84 -6.93
CA SER A 97 -4.80 -18.34 -7.06
C SER A 97 -5.60 -18.25 -5.75
N PHE A 98 -4.96 -18.45 -4.62
CA PHE A 98 -5.58 -18.27 -3.30
C PHE A 98 -5.84 -16.79 -3.00
N ALA A 99 -4.89 -15.93 -3.32
CA ALA A 99 -5.03 -14.49 -3.18
C ALA A 99 -6.19 -13.96 -4.05
N ASP A 100 -6.27 -14.39 -5.30
CA ASP A 100 -7.35 -14.01 -6.23
C ASP A 100 -8.71 -14.48 -5.74
N TRP A 101 -8.81 -15.72 -5.26
CA TRP A 101 -10.05 -16.25 -4.68
C TRP A 101 -10.51 -15.42 -3.47
N MET A 102 -9.60 -15.08 -2.57
CA MET A 102 -9.88 -14.26 -1.39
C MET A 102 -10.33 -12.85 -1.77
N LEU A 103 -9.66 -12.22 -2.74
CA LEU A 103 -9.99 -10.88 -3.24
C LEU A 103 -11.36 -10.86 -3.94
N LEU A 104 -11.64 -11.85 -4.78
CA LEU A 104 -12.93 -11.99 -5.45
C LEU A 104 -14.08 -12.19 -4.47
N ARG A 105 -13.87 -13.04 -3.44
CA ARG A 105 -14.86 -13.25 -2.38
C ARG A 105 -15.14 -11.94 -1.63
N ARG A 106 -14.11 -11.20 -1.27
CA ARG A 106 -14.26 -9.90 -0.60
C ARG A 106 -14.94 -8.85 -1.50
N HIS A 107 -14.58 -8.82 -2.76
CA HIS A 107 -15.19 -7.90 -3.72
C HIS A 107 -16.71 -8.15 -3.85
N ARG A 108 -17.13 -9.41 -3.99
CA ARG A 108 -18.55 -9.79 -4.04
C ARG A 108 -19.31 -9.35 -2.78
N GLN A 109 -18.71 -9.49 -1.58
CA GLN A 109 -19.33 -9.07 -0.33
C GLN A 109 -19.51 -7.54 -0.24
N VAL A 110 -18.53 -6.77 -0.70
CA VAL A 110 -18.59 -5.30 -0.72
C VAL A 110 -19.63 -4.80 -1.72
N THR A 111 -19.69 -5.41 -2.90
CA THR A 111 -20.67 -5.07 -3.94
C THR A 111 -22.09 -5.40 -3.50
N ALA A 112 -22.32 -6.55 -2.87
CA ALA A 112 -23.63 -6.92 -2.33
C ALA A 112 -24.12 -5.90 -1.28
N ARG A 113 -23.27 -5.49 -0.33
CA ARG A 113 -23.62 -4.48 0.67
C ARG A 113 -23.89 -3.09 0.06
N GLY A 114 -23.12 -2.69 -0.95
CA GLY A 114 -23.34 -1.42 -1.64
C GLY A 114 -24.65 -1.35 -2.41
N LEU A 115 -25.15 -2.49 -2.92
CA LEU A 115 -26.45 -2.58 -3.59
C LEU A 115 -27.63 -2.53 -2.58
N GLU A 116 -27.44 -3.03 -1.35
CA GLU A 116 -28.43 -2.93 -0.28
C GLU A 116 -28.56 -1.50 0.25
N GLU A 117 -27.44 -0.81 0.44
CA GLU A 117 -27.42 0.60 0.91
C GLU A 117 -27.95 1.60 -0.15
N GLY A 118 -27.88 1.27 -1.43
CA GLY A 118 -28.40 2.10 -2.53
C GLY A 118 -29.90 1.90 -2.81
N ARG A 119 -30.53 0.94 -2.14
CA ARG A 119 -31.98 0.63 -2.25
C ARG A 119 -32.81 1.17 -1.07
N ALA A 120 -32.16 1.63 -0.02
CA ALA A 120 -32.77 2.27 1.15
C ALA A 120 -32.72 3.80 1.06
#